data_d3f98d654a8e38b4f145e91e2f7e171e
#
_entry.id   d3f98d654a8e38b4f145e91e2f7e171e
#
_cell.length_a   1.000
_cell.length_b   1.000
_cell.length_c   1.000
_cell.angle_alpha   90.00
_cell.angle_beta   90.00
_cell.angle_gamma   90.00
#
_symmetry.space_group_name_H-M   'P 1'
#
loop_
_entity.id
_entity.type
_entity.pdbx_description
1 polymer ?
#
loop_
_entity_poly.entity_id
_entity_poly.type
_entity_poly.pdbx_seq_one_letter_code
_entity_poly.pdbx_strand_id
1 'polypeptide(L)'
;CEKAGEAGKGVLILIDEVQANREELKELIIAYQEMVGEGQNIAIVFAGLPAAISRTLNQHVLTFLNRASKLYLQPISKSEIFVYFRSSFDSTGIRISDEWVDRAAMETEGSPYMMQLIGHYITLSASDTGGLTEKNYLRALALSRAEFISDICETTISSLSEMDIAFLRAMSVDEAETSIKDICARLGVDSAYAQRYKSRLSQAG
;
A
#
# COMPACT_ATOMS: atom_id res chain seq x y z
N CYS A 1 3.37 25.28 19.08
CA CYS A 1 3.55 26.21 17.92
C CYS A 1 4.23 27.51 18.33
N GLU A 2 3.80 28.19 19.42
CA GLU A 2 4.40 29.48 19.85
C GLU A 2 5.91 29.43 19.98
N LYS A 3 6.46 28.49 20.75
CA LYS A 3 7.93 28.32 20.92
C LYS A 3 8.68 28.07 19.58
N ALA A 4 8.06 27.40 18.62
CA ALA A 4 8.65 27.18 17.31
C ALA A 4 8.61 28.47 16.48
N GLY A 5 7.53 29.24 16.58
CA GLY A 5 7.37 30.54 15.92
C GLY A 5 8.38 31.58 16.42
N GLU A 6 8.61 31.66 17.74
CA GLU A 6 9.65 32.51 18.35
C GLU A 6 11.07 32.18 17.83
N ALA A 7 11.30 30.90 17.49
CA ALA A 7 12.56 30.44 16.90
C ALA A 7 12.60 30.54 15.35
N GLY A 8 11.60 31.15 14.72
CA GLY A 8 11.47 31.24 13.26
C GLY A 8 11.26 29.88 12.56
N LYS A 9 10.75 28.88 13.28
CA LYS A 9 10.52 27.51 12.80
C LYS A 9 9.02 27.23 12.65
N GLY A 10 8.68 26.23 11.83
CA GLY A 10 7.33 25.68 11.75
C GLY A 10 7.20 24.34 12.45
N VAL A 11 5.97 23.88 12.59
CA VAL A 11 5.62 22.55 13.10
C VAL A 11 5.02 21.74 11.96
N LEU A 12 5.54 20.53 11.73
CA LEU A 12 4.97 19.56 10.80
C LEU A 12 4.46 18.38 11.61
N ILE A 13 3.18 18.07 11.48
CA ILE A 13 2.53 16.91 12.10
C ILE A 13 2.34 15.85 11.02
N LEU A 14 2.85 14.65 11.24
CA LEU A 14 2.67 13.50 10.36
C LEU A 14 1.80 12.47 11.09
N ILE A 15 0.69 12.07 10.48
CA ILE A 15 -0.23 11.06 11.02
C ILE A 15 -0.35 9.95 10.01
N ASP A 16 0.15 8.79 10.38
CA ASP A 16 0.06 7.57 9.59
C ASP A 16 -1.09 6.68 10.09
N GLU A 17 -1.53 5.75 9.26
CA GLU A 17 -2.64 4.83 9.54
C GLU A 17 -3.92 5.52 9.98
N VAL A 18 -4.31 6.60 9.31
CA VAL A 18 -5.52 7.33 9.63
C VAL A 18 -6.73 6.40 9.63
N GLN A 19 -7.40 6.31 10.80
CA GLN A 19 -8.66 5.59 10.96
C GLN A 19 -9.81 6.58 11.03
N ALA A 20 -10.85 6.34 10.21
CA ALA A 20 -12.04 7.18 10.23
C ALA A 20 -12.76 7.10 11.59
N ASN A 21 -13.45 8.19 11.98
CA ASN A 21 -14.31 8.28 13.17
C ASN A 21 -13.61 8.20 14.52
N ARG A 22 -12.31 8.50 14.61
CA ARG A 22 -11.67 8.73 15.91
C ARG A 22 -11.92 10.15 16.40
N GLU A 23 -12.44 10.30 17.60
CA GLU A 23 -12.76 11.61 18.20
C GLU A 23 -11.48 12.43 18.43
N GLU A 24 -10.41 11.78 18.86
CA GLU A 24 -9.10 12.41 19.08
C GLU A 24 -8.53 13.02 17.80
N LEU A 25 -8.79 12.36 16.66
CA LEU A 25 -8.36 12.89 15.36
C LEU A 25 -9.15 14.15 15.00
N LYS A 26 -10.45 14.20 15.30
CA LYS A 26 -11.28 15.39 15.06
C LYS A 26 -10.82 16.56 15.92
N GLU A 27 -10.58 16.33 17.20
CA GLU A 27 -10.09 17.36 18.14
C GLU A 27 -8.76 17.93 17.66
N LEU A 28 -7.83 17.06 17.23
CA LEU A 28 -6.55 17.50 16.67
C LEU A 28 -6.73 18.35 15.41
N ILE A 29 -7.63 17.96 14.50
CA ILE A 29 -7.86 18.67 13.25
C ILE A 29 -8.54 20.04 13.52
N ILE A 30 -9.45 20.12 14.49
CA ILE A 30 -10.06 21.39 14.91
C ILE A 30 -9.00 22.32 15.49
N ALA A 31 -8.16 21.84 16.40
CA ALA A 31 -7.06 22.62 16.96
C ALA A 31 -6.07 23.07 15.87
N TYR A 32 -5.77 22.22 14.90
CA TYR A 32 -4.97 22.59 13.73
C TYR A 32 -5.60 23.73 12.94
N GLN A 33 -6.92 23.66 12.69
CA GLN A 33 -7.63 24.73 11.96
C GLN A 33 -7.56 26.07 12.70
N GLU A 34 -7.70 26.07 14.03
CA GLU A 34 -7.58 27.26 14.87
C GLU A 34 -6.17 27.85 14.76
N MET A 35 -5.14 27.02 14.93
CA MET A 35 -3.75 27.44 14.83
C MET A 35 -3.39 28.04 13.45
N VAL A 36 -3.91 27.46 12.37
CA VAL A 36 -3.77 28.02 11.02
C VAL A 36 -4.49 29.36 10.91
N GLY A 37 -5.70 29.49 11.50
CA GLY A 37 -6.47 30.74 11.55
C GLY A 37 -5.75 31.87 12.29
N GLU A 38 -4.98 31.53 13.31
CA GLU A 38 -4.12 32.45 14.07
C GLU A 38 -2.79 32.80 13.36
N GLY A 39 -2.57 32.25 12.16
CA GLY A 39 -1.35 32.50 11.39
C GLY A 39 -0.12 31.75 11.89
N GLN A 40 -0.31 30.70 12.69
CA GLN A 40 0.81 29.84 13.12
C GLN A 40 1.42 29.08 11.95
N ASN A 41 2.76 28.95 11.95
CA ASN A 41 3.48 28.19 10.94
C ASN A 41 3.38 26.67 11.24
N ILE A 42 2.27 26.05 10.86
CA ILE A 42 1.97 24.64 11.10
C ILE A 42 1.46 23.98 9.82
N ALA A 43 1.87 22.74 9.60
CA ALA A 43 1.38 21.88 8.54
C ALA A 43 1.04 20.48 9.09
N ILE A 44 0.08 19.82 8.45
CA ILE A 44 -0.31 18.45 8.79
C ILE A 44 -0.36 17.59 7.54
N VAL A 45 0.12 16.35 7.64
CA VAL A 45 0.05 15.34 6.59
C VAL A 45 -0.62 14.10 7.16
N PHE A 46 -1.59 13.59 6.42
CA PHE A 46 -2.28 12.35 6.73
C PHE A 46 -1.89 11.29 5.72
N ALA A 47 -1.56 10.10 6.20
CA ALA A 47 -1.41 8.90 5.39
C ALA A 47 -2.40 7.83 5.85
N GLY A 48 -2.89 7.03 4.93
CA GLY A 48 -3.83 5.95 5.23
C GLY A 48 -4.55 5.44 3.98
N LEU A 49 -5.38 4.44 4.15
CA LEU A 49 -6.17 3.88 3.05
C LEU A 49 -7.12 4.94 2.45
N PRO A 50 -7.31 4.96 1.12
CA PRO A 50 -8.14 5.97 0.44
C PRO A 50 -9.54 6.10 1.04
N ALA A 51 -10.16 4.98 1.45
CA ALA A 51 -11.47 4.98 2.06
C ALA A 51 -11.49 5.61 3.47
N ALA A 52 -10.45 5.38 4.27
CA ALA A 52 -10.33 5.98 5.59
C ALA A 52 -10.12 7.49 5.47
N ILE A 53 -9.22 7.91 4.59
CA ILE A 53 -8.99 9.34 4.28
C ILE A 53 -10.27 10.00 3.77
N SER A 54 -10.96 9.39 2.79
CA SER A 54 -12.21 9.95 2.24
C SER A 54 -13.31 10.07 3.30
N ARG A 55 -13.46 9.09 4.19
CA ARG A 55 -14.44 9.16 5.30
C ARG A 55 -14.09 10.26 6.29
N THR A 56 -12.81 10.45 6.60
CA THR A 56 -12.35 11.54 7.47
C THR A 56 -12.62 12.91 6.83
N LEU A 57 -12.30 13.06 5.54
CA LEU A 57 -12.51 14.32 4.80
C LEU A 57 -14.00 14.69 4.67
N ASN A 58 -14.89 13.71 4.57
CA ASN A 58 -16.33 13.91 4.37
C ASN A 58 -17.11 14.18 5.67
N GLN A 59 -16.46 14.25 6.83
CA GLN A 59 -17.12 14.66 8.06
C GLN A 59 -17.49 16.15 7.99
N HIS A 60 -18.74 16.48 8.29
CA HIS A 60 -19.28 17.85 8.18
C HIS A 60 -18.46 18.91 8.92
N VAL A 61 -17.83 18.52 10.03
CA VAL A 61 -17.00 19.43 10.86
C VAL A 61 -15.63 19.70 10.23
N LEU A 62 -15.16 18.86 9.27
CA LEU A 62 -13.82 18.89 8.74
C LEU A 62 -13.76 19.31 7.26
N THR A 63 -14.75 20.02 6.79
CA THR A 63 -14.89 20.39 5.36
C THR A 63 -13.71 21.21 4.80
N PHE A 64 -12.98 21.93 5.67
CA PHE A 64 -11.78 22.68 5.22
C PHE A 64 -10.67 21.78 4.70
N LEU A 65 -10.60 20.52 5.15
CA LEU A 65 -9.62 19.53 4.64
C LEU A 65 -9.87 19.15 3.18
N ASN A 66 -11.05 19.41 2.63
CA ASN A 66 -11.31 19.18 1.20
C ASN A 66 -10.39 20.02 0.28
N ARG A 67 -9.77 21.08 0.83
CA ARG A 67 -8.78 21.92 0.14
C ARG A 67 -7.36 21.36 0.22
N ALA A 68 -7.12 20.31 1.02
CA ALA A 68 -5.81 19.70 1.14
C ALA A 68 -5.38 19.07 -0.18
N SER A 69 -4.10 19.15 -0.48
CA SER A 69 -3.50 18.43 -1.60
C SER A 69 -3.60 16.93 -1.37
N LYS A 70 -3.99 16.19 -2.40
CA LYS A 70 -4.13 14.73 -2.34
C LYS A 70 -3.05 14.08 -3.19
N LEU A 71 -2.29 13.18 -2.59
CA LEU A 71 -1.31 12.37 -3.26
C LEU A 71 -1.76 10.91 -3.22
N TYR A 72 -1.86 10.29 -4.37
CA TYR A 72 -2.16 8.86 -4.49
C TYR A 72 -0.88 8.14 -4.85
N LEU A 73 -0.39 7.30 -3.94
CA LEU A 73 0.78 6.46 -4.20
C LEU A 73 0.39 5.38 -5.21
N GLN A 74 1.18 5.29 -6.27
CA GLN A 74 1.03 4.27 -7.29
C GLN A 74 2.00 3.11 -7.01
N PRO A 75 1.75 1.90 -7.55
CA PRO A 75 2.74 0.84 -7.54
C PRO A 75 4.07 1.35 -8.09
N ILE A 76 5.18 0.90 -7.51
CA ILE A 76 6.52 1.29 -7.97
C ILE A 76 6.75 0.69 -9.36
N SER A 77 7.29 1.47 -10.29
CA SER A 77 7.54 0.97 -11.63
C SER A 77 8.63 -0.11 -11.63
N LYS A 78 8.52 -1.08 -12.54
CA LYS A 78 9.52 -2.14 -12.70
C LYS A 78 10.94 -1.58 -12.89
N SER A 79 11.08 -0.49 -13.63
CA SER A 79 12.38 0.14 -13.88
C SER A 79 13.00 0.75 -12.62
N GLU A 80 12.20 1.36 -11.77
CA GLU A 80 12.68 1.89 -10.47
C GLU A 80 13.10 0.76 -9.54
N ILE A 81 12.32 -0.33 -9.48
CA ILE A 81 12.66 -1.51 -8.69
C ILE A 81 13.94 -2.19 -9.22
N PHE A 82 14.09 -2.29 -10.53
CA PHE A 82 15.32 -2.82 -11.13
C PHE A 82 16.55 -2.01 -10.69
N VAL A 83 16.50 -0.69 -10.81
CA VAL A 83 17.59 0.21 -10.39
C VAL A 83 17.87 0.06 -8.89
N TYR A 84 16.84 0.00 -8.08
CA TYR A 84 16.98 -0.21 -6.64
C TYR A 84 17.66 -1.54 -6.31
N PHE A 85 17.20 -2.65 -6.88
CA PHE A 85 17.81 -3.96 -6.66
C PHE A 85 19.26 -4.00 -7.13
N ARG A 86 19.54 -3.45 -8.33
CA ARG A 86 20.90 -3.40 -8.87
C ARG A 86 21.85 -2.69 -7.90
N SER A 87 21.47 -1.49 -7.50
CA SER A 87 22.24 -0.69 -6.54
C SER A 87 22.42 -1.39 -5.19
N SER A 88 21.36 -2.02 -4.67
CA SER A 88 21.37 -2.70 -3.37
C SER A 88 22.27 -3.94 -3.40
N PHE A 89 22.16 -4.77 -4.43
CA PHE A 89 23.00 -5.97 -4.58
C PHE A 89 24.46 -5.62 -4.82
N ASP A 90 24.75 -4.60 -5.62
CA ASP A 90 26.12 -4.13 -5.83
C ASP A 90 26.74 -3.61 -4.51
N SER A 91 25.98 -2.86 -3.71
CA SER A 91 26.44 -2.34 -2.41
C SER A 91 26.75 -3.43 -1.38
N THR A 92 26.06 -4.56 -1.48
CA THR A 92 26.24 -5.74 -0.62
C THR A 92 27.22 -6.77 -1.21
N GLY A 93 27.78 -6.51 -2.40
CA GLY A 93 28.73 -7.41 -3.06
C GLY A 93 28.09 -8.67 -3.66
N ILE A 94 26.77 -8.71 -3.79
CA ILE A 94 26.05 -9.85 -4.37
C ILE A 94 26.16 -9.79 -5.89
N ARG A 95 26.76 -10.83 -6.46
CA ARG A 95 26.85 -10.99 -7.92
C ARG A 95 25.57 -11.65 -8.44
N ILE A 96 24.79 -10.89 -9.18
CA ILE A 96 23.51 -11.31 -9.79
C ILE A 96 23.45 -10.78 -11.23
N SER A 97 22.96 -11.58 -12.17
CA SER A 97 22.76 -11.13 -13.55
C SER A 97 21.60 -10.13 -13.68
N ASP A 98 21.68 -9.26 -14.67
CA ASP A 98 20.60 -8.30 -14.94
C ASP A 98 19.28 -9.00 -15.30
N GLU A 99 19.33 -10.18 -15.93
CA GLU A 99 18.17 -11.00 -16.21
C GLU A 99 17.44 -11.43 -14.92
N TRP A 100 18.18 -11.84 -13.89
CA TRP A 100 17.59 -12.22 -12.61
C TRP A 100 17.09 -11.01 -11.82
N VAL A 101 17.77 -9.86 -11.93
CA VAL A 101 17.29 -8.61 -11.34
C VAL A 101 16.00 -8.16 -12.02
N ASP A 102 15.93 -8.24 -13.34
CA ASP A 102 14.74 -7.90 -14.11
C ASP A 102 13.54 -8.79 -13.74
N ARG A 103 13.77 -10.10 -13.64
CA ARG A 103 12.78 -11.07 -13.22
C ARG A 103 12.33 -10.82 -11.76
N ALA A 104 13.27 -10.55 -10.85
CA ALA A 104 12.95 -10.21 -9.47
C ALA A 104 12.08 -8.92 -9.40
N ALA A 105 12.41 -7.92 -10.20
CA ALA A 105 11.62 -6.70 -10.28
C ALA A 105 10.20 -6.94 -10.82
N MET A 106 10.03 -7.82 -11.80
CA MET A 106 8.70 -8.22 -12.29
C MET A 106 7.86 -8.90 -11.20
N GLU A 107 8.46 -9.80 -10.44
CA GLU A 107 7.79 -10.57 -9.39
C GLU A 107 7.25 -9.69 -8.23
N THR A 108 7.73 -8.46 -8.10
CA THR A 108 7.23 -7.53 -7.08
C THR A 108 5.83 -6.99 -7.38
N GLU A 109 5.42 -6.98 -8.66
CA GLU A 109 4.20 -6.34 -9.14
C GLU A 109 4.04 -4.88 -8.65
N GLY A 110 5.17 -4.20 -8.38
CA GLY A 110 5.21 -2.84 -7.87
C GLY A 110 4.96 -2.70 -6.36
N SER A 111 4.84 -3.81 -5.64
CA SER A 111 4.65 -3.82 -4.18
C SER A 111 5.96 -3.52 -3.45
N PRO A 112 6.02 -2.43 -2.62
CA PRO A 112 7.20 -2.15 -1.79
C PRO A 112 7.52 -3.27 -0.82
N TYR A 113 6.51 -3.92 -0.25
CA TYR A 113 6.70 -5.02 0.69
C TYR A 113 7.27 -6.26 0.00
N MET A 114 6.70 -6.65 -1.15
CA MET A 114 7.25 -7.76 -1.94
C MET A 114 8.67 -7.48 -2.43
N MET A 115 8.98 -6.23 -2.76
CA MET A 115 10.34 -5.80 -3.11
C MET A 115 11.31 -6.05 -1.94
N GLN A 116 10.93 -5.72 -0.71
CA GLN A 116 11.76 -5.96 0.47
C GLN A 116 11.94 -7.45 0.73
N LEU A 117 10.87 -8.25 0.64
CA LEU A 117 10.96 -9.70 0.83
C LEU A 117 11.90 -10.36 -0.19
N ILE A 118 11.75 -10.04 -1.47
CA ILE A 118 12.61 -10.58 -2.54
C ILE A 118 14.07 -10.18 -2.30
N GLY A 119 14.33 -8.92 -2.00
CA GLY A 119 15.67 -8.42 -1.68
C GLY A 119 16.28 -9.14 -0.48
N HIS A 120 15.51 -9.33 0.59
CA HIS A 120 15.91 -10.04 1.79
C HIS A 120 16.30 -11.49 1.50
N TYR A 121 15.41 -12.26 0.85
CA TYR A 121 15.65 -13.68 0.61
C TYR A 121 16.77 -13.95 -0.41
N ILE A 122 16.94 -13.09 -1.42
CA ILE A 122 18.09 -13.16 -2.34
C ILE A 122 19.38 -12.91 -1.56
N THR A 123 19.43 -11.89 -0.72
CA THR A 123 20.61 -11.55 0.09
C THR A 123 20.96 -12.69 1.05
N LEU A 124 19.97 -13.21 1.78
CA LEU A 124 20.17 -14.35 2.67
C LEU A 124 20.70 -15.57 1.93
N SER A 125 20.09 -15.94 0.82
CA SER A 125 20.49 -17.10 0.03
C SER A 125 21.90 -16.97 -0.57
N ALA A 126 22.32 -15.77 -0.94
CA ALA A 126 23.66 -15.50 -1.42
C ALA A 126 24.71 -15.60 -0.31
N SER A 127 24.39 -15.14 0.90
CA SER A 127 25.28 -15.20 2.06
C SER A 127 25.51 -16.62 2.56
N ASP A 128 24.45 -17.42 2.61
CA ASP A 128 24.50 -18.80 3.15
C ASP A 128 25.36 -19.75 2.30
N THR A 129 25.45 -19.48 0.99
CA THR A 129 26.06 -20.41 0.03
C THR A 129 27.33 -19.88 -0.62
N GLY A 130 27.81 -18.72 -0.23
CA GLY A 130 28.99 -18.07 -0.82
C GLY A 130 28.80 -17.60 -2.27
N GLY A 131 27.55 -17.55 -2.73
CA GLY A 131 27.17 -17.05 -4.06
C GLY A 131 25.75 -17.42 -4.44
N LEU A 132 25.19 -16.73 -5.43
CA LEU A 132 23.83 -16.95 -5.91
C LEU A 132 23.84 -17.95 -7.08
N THR A 133 23.17 -19.08 -6.89
CA THR A 133 22.88 -20.07 -7.93
C THR A 133 21.41 -19.95 -8.35
N GLU A 134 21.06 -20.47 -9.53
CA GLU A 134 19.66 -20.47 -9.99
C GLU A 134 18.73 -21.16 -8.99
N LYS A 135 19.15 -22.28 -8.41
CA LYS A 135 18.38 -22.98 -7.38
C LYS A 135 18.09 -22.10 -6.16
N ASN A 136 19.12 -21.38 -5.67
CA ASN A 136 18.96 -20.48 -4.51
C ASN A 136 18.08 -19.29 -4.85
N TYR A 137 18.24 -18.75 -6.06
CA TYR A 137 17.42 -17.66 -6.55
C TYR A 137 15.94 -18.04 -6.63
N LEU A 138 15.61 -19.17 -7.25
CA LEU A 138 14.24 -19.66 -7.33
C LEU A 138 13.64 -19.96 -5.94
N ARG A 139 14.46 -20.50 -5.03
CA ARG A 139 14.04 -20.71 -3.64
C ARG A 139 13.75 -19.38 -2.95
N ALA A 140 14.59 -18.36 -3.14
CA ALA A 140 14.36 -17.02 -2.56
C ALA A 140 13.03 -16.43 -3.02
N LEU A 141 12.72 -16.51 -4.32
CA LEU A 141 11.41 -16.07 -4.83
C LEU A 141 10.24 -16.86 -4.24
N ALA A 142 10.38 -18.17 -4.12
CA ALA A 142 9.33 -19.00 -3.54
C ALA A 142 9.07 -18.65 -2.05
N LEU A 143 10.11 -18.42 -1.26
CA LEU A 143 10.00 -18.01 0.13
C LEU A 143 9.36 -16.61 0.25
N SER A 144 9.78 -15.66 -0.59
CA SER A 144 9.19 -14.32 -0.61
C SER A 144 7.68 -14.36 -0.88
N ARG A 145 7.25 -15.18 -1.84
CA ARG A 145 5.82 -15.36 -2.14
C ARG A 145 5.08 -16.01 -0.99
N ALA A 146 5.64 -17.03 -0.35
CA ALA A 146 5.00 -17.71 0.76
C ALA A 146 4.78 -16.77 1.95
N GLU A 147 5.78 -15.96 2.29
CA GLU A 147 5.67 -14.97 3.36
C GLU A 147 4.68 -13.86 3.00
N PHE A 148 4.72 -13.34 1.77
CA PHE A 148 3.73 -12.35 1.31
C PHE A 148 2.29 -12.86 1.40
N ILE A 149 2.06 -14.11 1.00
CA ILE A 149 0.74 -14.75 1.10
C ILE A 149 0.31 -14.86 2.56
N SER A 150 1.21 -15.33 3.44
CA SER A 150 0.89 -15.47 4.87
C SER A 150 0.60 -14.14 5.54
N ASP A 151 1.46 -13.16 5.34
CA ASP A 151 1.39 -11.91 6.09
C ASP A 151 0.31 -10.94 5.59
N ILE A 152 0.12 -10.90 4.29
CA ILE A 152 -0.79 -9.93 3.65
C ILE A 152 -2.08 -10.60 3.18
N CYS A 153 -1.98 -11.65 2.35
CA CYS A 153 -3.15 -12.21 1.71
C CYS A 153 -4.04 -12.95 2.70
N GLU A 154 -3.49 -13.83 3.54
CA GLU A 154 -4.29 -14.58 4.51
C GLU A 154 -4.92 -13.66 5.55
N THR A 155 -4.18 -12.66 6.04
CA THR A 155 -4.67 -11.66 6.98
C THR A 155 -5.81 -10.84 6.38
N THR A 156 -5.67 -10.40 5.13
CA THR A 156 -6.70 -9.64 4.42
C THR A 156 -7.92 -10.52 4.16
N ILE A 157 -7.72 -11.72 3.61
CA ILE A 157 -8.81 -12.64 3.27
C ILE A 157 -9.58 -13.08 4.51
N SER A 158 -8.92 -13.32 5.65
CA SER A 158 -9.58 -13.71 6.90
C SER A 158 -10.57 -12.67 7.44
N SER A 159 -10.40 -11.41 7.06
CA SER A 159 -11.30 -10.30 7.42
C SER A 159 -12.51 -10.15 6.50
N LEU A 160 -12.53 -10.86 5.36
CA LEU A 160 -13.56 -10.76 4.33
C LEU A 160 -14.72 -11.73 4.60
N SER A 161 -15.93 -11.36 4.17
CA SER A 161 -17.07 -12.27 4.18
C SER A 161 -16.95 -13.34 3.08
N GLU A 162 -17.67 -14.44 3.24
CA GLU A 162 -17.73 -15.50 2.22
C GLU A 162 -18.09 -14.96 0.82
N MET A 163 -18.98 -13.98 0.75
CA MET A 163 -19.38 -13.39 -0.51
C MET A 163 -18.30 -12.47 -1.10
N ASP A 164 -17.50 -11.77 -0.28
CA ASP A 164 -16.33 -11.02 -0.75
C ASP A 164 -15.30 -11.97 -1.36
N ILE A 165 -15.06 -13.09 -0.68
CA ILE A 165 -14.14 -14.14 -1.18
C ILE A 165 -14.67 -14.72 -2.49
N ALA A 166 -15.97 -15.00 -2.58
CA ALA A 166 -16.58 -15.49 -3.81
C ALA A 166 -16.45 -14.46 -4.95
N PHE A 167 -16.62 -13.18 -4.64
CA PHE A 167 -16.44 -12.09 -5.61
C PHE A 167 -15.00 -12.04 -6.12
N LEU A 168 -14.00 -12.08 -5.22
CA LEU A 168 -12.59 -12.11 -5.60
C LEU A 168 -12.22 -13.34 -6.42
N ARG A 169 -12.75 -14.52 -6.06
CA ARG A 169 -12.58 -15.75 -6.86
C ARG A 169 -13.19 -15.62 -8.25
N ALA A 170 -14.36 -14.98 -8.37
CA ALA A 170 -14.98 -14.74 -9.67
C ALA A 170 -14.15 -13.78 -10.54
N MET A 171 -13.44 -12.84 -9.93
CA MET A 171 -12.50 -11.96 -10.64
C MET A 171 -11.23 -12.70 -11.08
N SER A 172 -10.66 -13.56 -10.23
CA SER A 172 -9.38 -14.23 -10.51
C SER A 172 -9.41 -15.29 -11.61
N VAL A 173 -10.56 -15.52 -12.23
CA VAL A 173 -10.71 -16.44 -13.37
C VAL A 173 -10.11 -15.83 -14.65
N ASP A 174 -10.09 -14.51 -14.77
CA ASP A 174 -9.58 -13.81 -15.94
C ASP A 174 -8.15 -13.31 -15.66
N GLU A 175 -7.27 -13.43 -16.66
CA GLU A 175 -5.90 -12.88 -16.58
C GLU A 175 -5.86 -11.34 -16.68
N ALA A 176 -6.95 -10.74 -17.16
CA ALA A 176 -7.13 -9.30 -17.32
C ALA A 176 -8.32 -8.78 -16.49
N GLU A 177 -8.80 -7.59 -16.82
CA GLU A 177 -9.96 -7.00 -16.15
C GLU A 177 -11.24 -7.83 -16.36
N THR A 178 -11.94 -8.13 -15.26
CA THR A 178 -13.23 -8.82 -15.29
C THR A 178 -14.37 -7.80 -15.30
N SER A 179 -15.32 -7.94 -16.23
CA SER A 179 -16.51 -7.10 -16.25
C SER A 179 -17.50 -7.46 -15.14
N ILE A 180 -18.27 -6.47 -14.66
CA ILE A 180 -19.34 -6.72 -13.68
C ILE A 180 -20.37 -7.74 -14.23
N LYS A 181 -20.61 -7.73 -15.53
CA LYS A 181 -21.52 -8.68 -16.18
C LYS A 181 -21.04 -10.12 -16.02
N ASP A 182 -19.74 -10.36 -16.20
CA ASP A 182 -19.15 -11.70 -16.07
C ASP A 182 -19.17 -12.16 -14.61
N ILE A 183 -18.90 -11.25 -13.67
CA ILE A 183 -19.03 -11.53 -12.24
C ILE A 183 -20.48 -11.91 -11.89
N CYS A 184 -21.47 -11.15 -12.36
CA CYS A 184 -22.87 -11.46 -12.15
C CYS A 184 -23.23 -12.86 -12.68
N ALA A 185 -22.76 -13.21 -13.88
CA ALA A 185 -23.01 -14.52 -14.48
C ALA A 185 -22.37 -15.66 -13.67
N ARG A 186 -21.14 -15.47 -13.15
CA ARG A 186 -20.40 -16.45 -12.35
C ARG A 186 -21.00 -16.67 -10.97
N LEU A 187 -21.50 -15.62 -10.35
CA LEU A 187 -22.04 -15.65 -9.00
C LEU A 187 -23.56 -15.86 -8.93
N GLY A 188 -24.26 -15.74 -10.06
CA GLY A 188 -25.72 -15.82 -10.10
C GLY A 188 -26.41 -14.65 -9.39
N VAL A 189 -25.81 -13.45 -9.40
CA VAL A 189 -26.32 -12.24 -8.73
C VAL A 189 -26.64 -11.13 -9.71
N ASP A 190 -27.46 -10.17 -9.28
CA ASP A 190 -27.75 -8.99 -10.08
C ASP A 190 -26.62 -7.94 -10.06
N SER A 191 -26.68 -7.01 -11.00
CA SER A 191 -25.65 -5.98 -11.16
C SER A 191 -25.56 -5.02 -9.95
N ALA A 192 -26.69 -4.69 -9.31
CA ALA A 192 -26.69 -3.80 -8.15
C ALA A 192 -26.00 -4.46 -6.95
N TYR A 193 -26.22 -5.76 -6.78
CA TYR A 193 -25.55 -6.58 -5.76
C TYR A 193 -24.05 -6.64 -6.02
N ALA A 194 -23.61 -6.98 -7.25
CA ALA A 194 -22.20 -7.05 -7.61
C ALA A 194 -21.48 -5.70 -7.43
N GLN A 195 -22.12 -4.58 -7.81
CA GLN A 195 -21.57 -3.23 -7.62
C GLN A 195 -21.36 -2.87 -6.16
N ARG A 196 -22.24 -3.32 -5.26
CA ARG A 196 -22.09 -3.11 -3.81
C ARG A 196 -20.83 -3.79 -3.29
N TYR A 197 -20.58 -5.04 -3.68
CA TYR A 197 -19.38 -5.77 -3.29
C TYR A 197 -18.12 -5.17 -3.90
N LYS A 198 -18.15 -4.79 -5.17
CA LYS A 198 -17.05 -4.04 -5.79
C LYS A 198 -16.69 -2.80 -4.98
N SER A 199 -17.68 -1.98 -4.65
CA SER A 199 -17.47 -0.74 -3.86
C SER A 199 -16.88 -1.05 -2.49
N ARG A 200 -17.39 -2.08 -1.80
CA ARG A 200 -16.90 -2.49 -0.48
C ARG A 200 -15.45 -2.99 -0.53
N LEU A 201 -15.13 -3.86 -1.47
CA LEU A 201 -13.77 -4.37 -1.65
C LEU A 201 -12.79 -3.28 -2.03
N SER A 202 -13.17 -2.38 -2.95
CA SER A 202 -12.33 -1.20 -3.30
C SER A 202 -12.13 -0.23 -2.13
N GLN A 203 -12.94 -0.31 -1.08
CA GLN A 203 -12.80 0.50 0.12
C GLN A 203 -11.99 -0.20 1.23
N ALA A 204 -11.89 -1.51 1.15
CA ALA A 204 -11.13 -2.29 2.12
C ALA A 204 -9.61 -2.31 1.85
N GLY A 205 -9.18 -1.87 0.67
CA GLY A 205 -7.79 -1.79 0.23
C GLY A 205 -7.61 -2.40 -1.12
#